data_d7ba293a9b9972e28e7e067c1ffceb25
#
_entry.id   d7ba293a9b9972e28e7e067c1ffceb25
#
_cell.length_a   1.000
_cell.length_b   1.000
_cell.length_c   1.000
_cell.angle_alpha   90.00
_cell.angle_beta   90.00
_cell.angle_gamma   90.00
#
_symmetry.space_group_name_H-M   'P 1'
#
loop_
_entity.id
_entity.type
_entity.pdbx_description
1 polymer ?
#
loop_
_entity_poly.entity_id
_entity_poly.type
_entity_poly.pdbx_seq_one_letter_code
_entity_poly.pdbx_strand_id
1 'polypeptide(L)'
;MNEISKSDVYADAGVDITAGYKAVELMKKHIARTLTSGVCSDVGGFGGLFELDLTGISKPVLVSGTDGVGTKLKIAFLMDKHDTVGIDCVAMCVNDIICCGAKPLFFLDYIACGKNYPERIADIVSGVCEGCVQSGAALIGGETAEMPGFYPIDEYDLAGYCTGVVDKDRIIDNKAMTPGDVIIALPSSGVHSNGFSLVRKVFDVENRNLTLPVDELGGKSIGETLLTPTKIYVKPVLALLEKIKVKGISHITGGGFYENIPRSIPDSLGAKIDRSAVKVLPIFDLIAKAGNICERDMFNTFNMGVGMSIVVSKDDADEALSILKSSGEEPYIIGEIVSSAEKIEIC
;
A
#
# COMPACT_ATOMS: atom_id res chain seq x y z
N MET A 1 1.27 -24.37 -26.90
CA MET A 1 2.51 -24.39 -26.08
C MET A 1 3.63 -24.96 -26.94
N ASN A 2 4.73 -24.23 -27.06
CA ASN A 2 5.87 -24.73 -27.83
C ASN A 2 6.59 -25.79 -26.99
N GLU A 3 6.56 -27.06 -27.40
CA GLU A 3 7.33 -28.16 -26.80
C GLU A 3 8.85 -27.90 -26.78
N ILE A 4 9.32 -26.92 -27.54
CA ILE A 4 10.72 -26.50 -27.68
C ILE A 4 11.31 -25.94 -26.36
N SER A 5 10.47 -25.45 -25.43
CA SER A 5 10.93 -24.84 -24.18
C SER A 5 10.98 -25.80 -22.99
N LYS A 6 10.52 -27.07 -23.17
CA LYS A 6 10.53 -28.06 -22.09
C LYS A 6 11.96 -28.58 -21.86
N SER A 7 12.42 -28.48 -20.61
CA SER A 7 13.72 -29.02 -20.20
C SER A 7 13.53 -29.95 -19.01
N ASP A 8 13.65 -31.25 -19.24
CA ASP A 8 13.51 -32.22 -18.15
C ASP A 8 14.65 -32.07 -17.12
N VAL A 9 15.85 -31.70 -17.57
CA VAL A 9 17.00 -31.42 -16.68
C VAL A 9 16.73 -30.24 -15.75
N TYR A 10 16.00 -29.21 -16.23
CA TYR A 10 15.66 -28.04 -15.43
C TYR A 10 14.50 -28.33 -14.48
N ALA A 11 13.56 -29.18 -14.89
CA ALA A 11 12.50 -29.69 -14.03
C ALA A 11 13.05 -30.59 -12.90
N ASP A 12 14.03 -31.42 -13.18
CA ASP A 12 14.75 -32.26 -12.19
C ASP A 12 15.51 -31.40 -11.17
N ALA A 13 15.92 -30.17 -11.55
CA ALA A 13 16.50 -29.17 -10.66
C ALA A 13 15.45 -28.37 -9.84
N GLY A 14 14.16 -28.65 -10.04
CA GLY A 14 13.05 -28.08 -9.27
C GLY A 14 12.38 -26.87 -9.91
N VAL A 15 12.66 -26.55 -11.19
CA VAL A 15 12.06 -25.41 -11.93
C VAL A 15 11.15 -25.90 -13.05
N ASP A 16 9.85 -25.62 -12.95
CA ASP A 16 8.85 -26.00 -13.94
C ASP A 16 8.47 -24.82 -14.88
N ILE A 17 9.12 -24.78 -16.04
CA ILE A 17 8.85 -23.76 -17.06
C ILE A 17 7.39 -23.82 -17.54
N THR A 18 6.78 -25.01 -17.58
CA THR A 18 5.39 -25.15 -18.06
C THR A 18 4.39 -24.55 -17.09
N ALA A 19 4.66 -24.61 -15.80
CA ALA A 19 3.89 -23.91 -14.76
C ALA A 19 3.96 -22.39 -14.95
N GLY A 20 5.14 -21.85 -15.30
CA GLY A 20 5.31 -20.44 -15.64
C GLY A 20 4.41 -19.99 -16.80
N TYR A 21 4.41 -20.73 -17.91
CA TYR A 21 3.54 -20.41 -19.05
C TYR A 21 2.05 -20.50 -18.71
N LYS A 22 1.64 -21.48 -17.90
CA LYS A 22 0.25 -21.60 -17.45
C LYS A 22 -0.14 -20.41 -16.55
N ALA A 23 0.72 -20.00 -15.62
CA ALA A 23 0.49 -18.85 -14.78
C ALA A 23 0.27 -17.57 -15.63
N VAL A 24 1.15 -17.30 -16.60
CA VAL A 24 1.01 -16.16 -17.52
C VAL A 24 -0.32 -16.21 -18.27
N GLU A 25 -0.76 -17.36 -18.76
CA GLU A 25 -2.05 -17.47 -19.46
C GLU A 25 -3.24 -17.14 -18.54
N LEU A 26 -3.21 -17.61 -17.29
CA LEU A 26 -4.25 -17.31 -16.29
C LEU A 26 -4.29 -15.82 -15.91
N MET A 27 -3.15 -15.15 -15.91
CA MET A 27 -3.04 -13.73 -15.54
C MET A 27 -3.56 -12.77 -16.62
N LYS A 28 -3.52 -13.12 -17.90
CA LYS A 28 -3.84 -12.23 -19.05
C LYS A 28 -5.15 -11.46 -18.87
N LYS A 29 -6.23 -12.12 -18.44
CA LYS A 29 -7.53 -11.49 -18.22
C LYS A 29 -7.53 -10.42 -17.13
N HIS A 30 -6.69 -10.59 -16.10
CA HIS A 30 -6.55 -9.64 -15.01
C HIS A 30 -5.73 -8.44 -15.45
N ILE A 31 -4.59 -8.69 -16.13
CA ILE A 31 -3.70 -7.65 -16.66
C ILE A 31 -4.43 -6.74 -17.64
N ALA A 32 -5.25 -7.30 -18.52
CA ALA A 32 -6.03 -6.53 -19.50
C ALA A 32 -6.93 -5.45 -18.87
N ARG A 33 -7.36 -5.63 -17.60
CA ARG A 33 -8.15 -4.62 -16.86
C ARG A 33 -7.35 -3.40 -16.45
N THR A 34 -6.02 -3.50 -16.39
CA THR A 34 -5.13 -2.43 -15.94
C THR A 34 -4.62 -1.55 -17.07
N LEU A 35 -4.83 -1.97 -18.34
CA LEU A 35 -4.28 -1.27 -19.50
C LEU A 35 -4.82 0.15 -19.58
N THR A 36 -3.89 1.09 -19.74
CA THR A 36 -4.17 2.51 -19.99
C THR A 36 -3.69 2.89 -21.40
N SER A 37 -4.06 4.08 -21.88
CA SER A 37 -3.63 4.57 -23.19
C SER A 37 -2.12 4.72 -23.36
N GLY A 38 -1.37 4.79 -22.25
CA GLY A 38 0.10 4.87 -22.30
C GLY A 38 0.80 3.53 -22.52
N VAL A 39 0.12 2.39 -22.43
CA VAL A 39 0.75 1.08 -22.61
C VAL A 39 1.00 0.81 -24.08
N CYS A 40 2.27 0.60 -24.44
CA CYS A 40 2.72 0.41 -25.83
C CYS A 40 3.24 -1.00 -26.14
N SER A 41 3.20 -1.92 -25.17
CA SER A 41 3.67 -3.30 -25.34
C SER A 41 2.72 -4.30 -24.72
N ASP A 42 2.70 -5.51 -25.28
CA ASP A 42 2.10 -6.66 -24.62
C ASP A 42 3.01 -7.13 -23.46
N VAL A 43 2.41 -7.82 -22.48
CA VAL A 43 3.14 -8.47 -21.40
C VAL A 43 3.84 -9.73 -21.91
N GLY A 44 5.10 -9.91 -21.51
CA GLY A 44 5.93 -11.06 -21.90
C GLY A 44 7.09 -10.74 -22.83
N GLY A 45 7.30 -9.45 -23.16
CA GLY A 45 8.53 -8.95 -23.82
C GLY A 45 9.67 -8.77 -22.80
N PHE A 46 10.84 -8.29 -23.30
CA PHE A 46 11.99 -7.99 -22.43
C PHE A 46 11.77 -6.81 -21.47
N GLY A 47 10.77 -5.97 -21.72
CA GLY A 47 10.41 -4.83 -20.86
C GLY A 47 9.05 -4.27 -21.23
N GLY A 48 8.40 -3.64 -20.29
CA GLY A 48 7.18 -2.89 -20.49
C GLY A 48 7.46 -1.52 -21.12
N LEU A 49 6.76 -1.18 -22.19
CA LEU A 49 6.85 0.12 -22.85
C LEU A 49 5.66 0.99 -22.45
N PHE A 50 5.96 2.22 -22.04
CA PHE A 50 4.94 3.17 -21.61
C PHE A 50 5.19 4.56 -22.22
N GLU A 51 4.23 5.09 -22.95
CA GLU A 51 4.24 6.43 -23.50
C GLU A 51 3.74 7.42 -22.44
N LEU A 52 4.51 8.49 -22.23
CA LEU A 52 4.15 9.53 -21.28
C LEU A 52 3.18 10.53 -21.90
N ASP A 53 1.99 10.68 -21.31
CA ASP A 53 1.15 11.84 -21.56
C ASP A 53 1.61 12.99 -20.65
N LEU A 54 2.18 14.01 -21.26
CA LEU A 54 2.69 15.22 -20.59
C LEU A 54 1.71 16.40 -20.67
N THR A 55 0.44 16.15 -21.00
CA THR A 55 -0.57 17.20 -21.05
C THR A 55 -0.70 17.88 -19.68
N GLY A 56 -0.49 19.20 -19.64
CA GLY A 56 -0.52 19.99 -18.41
C GLY A 56 0.71 19.85 -17.51
N ILE A 57 1.77 19.17 -17.98
CA ILE A 57 3.05 19.03 -17.30
C ILE A 57 4.12 19.75 -18.10
N SER A 58 4.68 20.82 -17.54
CA SER A 58 5.70 21.64 -18.20
C SER A 58 7.12 21.18 -17.90
N LYS A 59 7.33 20.67 -16.68
CA LYS A 59 8.63 20.21 -16.18
C LYS A 59 8.45 18.84 -15.53
N PRO A 60 8.38 17.75 -16.32
CA PRO A 60 8.09 16.43 -15.78
C PRO A 60 9.21 15.93 -14.84
N VAL A 61 8.79 15.44 -13.68
CA VAL A 61 9.64 14.74 -12.72
C VAL A 61 9.04 13.35 -12.50
N LEU A 62 9.84 12.32 -12.66
CA LEU A 62 9.45 10.96 -12.34
C LEU A 62 9.67 10.70 -10.85
N VAL A 63 8.69 10.09 -10.21
CA VAL A 63 8.75 9.64 -8.82
C VAL A 63 8.59 8.13 -8.83
N SER A 64 9.51 7.42 -8.19
CA SER A 64 9.47 5.96 -8.13
C SER A 64 9.52 5.48 -6.69
N GLY A 65 8.74 4.44 -6.40
CA GLY A 65 8.70 3.76 -5.11
C GLY A 65 8.74 2.25 -5.31
N THR A 66 9.40 1.55 -4.40
CA THR A 66 9.40 0.10 -4.32
C THR A 66 9.15 -0.32 -2.88
N ASP A 67 8.33 -1.34 -2.70
CA ASP A 67 8.02 -1.91 -1.40
C ASP A 67 7.56 -3.36 -1.54
N GLY A 68 7.52 -4.10 -0.44
CA GLY A 68 7.00 -5.45 -0.37
C GLY A 68 5.80 -5.56 0.57
N VAL A 69 5.15 -6.73 0.54
CA VAL A 69 4.04 -7.01 1.48
C VAL A 69 4.56 -7.32 2.88
N GLY A 70 5.73 -7.91 2.97
CA GLY A 70 6.34 -8.28 4.24
C GLY A 70 5.65 -9.44 4.96
N THR A 71 5.76 -9.48 6.28
CA THR A 71 5.36 -10.65 7.08
C THR A 71 3.84 -10.87 7.20
N LYS A 72 3.01 -9.98 6.62
CA LYS A 72 1.57 -10.22 6.41
C LYS A 72 1.33 -11.47 5.54
N LEU A 73 2.27 -11.79 4.63
CA LEU A 73 2.20 -12.99 3.80
C LEU A 73 2.01 -14.28 4.60
N LYS A 74 2.53 -14.36 5.83
CA LYS A 74 2.29 -15.53 6.71
C LYS A 74 0.81 -15.74 7.03
N ILE A 75 0.03 -14.66 7.14
CA ILE A 75 -1.42 -14.78 7.33
C ILE A 75 -2.08 -15.31 6.06
N ALA A 76 -1.64 -14.85 4.87
CA ALA A 76 -2.13 -15.36 3.60
C ALA A 76 -1.86 -16.86 3.44
N PHE A 77 -0.68 -17.35 3.84
CA PHE A 77 -0.35 -18.78 3.82
C PHE A 77 -1.23 -19.57 4.78
N LEU A 78 -1.42 -19.11 6.02
CA LEU A 78 -2.22 -19.80 7.03
C LEU A 78 -3.72 -19.82 6.69
N MET A 79 -4.20 -18.82 5.97
CA MET A 79 -5.60 -18.69 5.54
C MET A 79 -5.85 -19.27 4.13
N ASP A 80 -4.80 -19.71 3.43
CA ASP A 80 -4.83 -20.10 2.00
C ASP A 80 -5.59 -19.08 1.14
N LYS A 81 -5.29 -17.78 1.34
CA LYS A 81 -5.95 -16.66 0.65
C LYS A 81 -4.90 -15.70 0.10
N HIS A 82 -4.78 -15.64 -1.22
CA HIS A 82 -3.66 -15.00 -1.91
C HIS A 82 -4.07 -13.80 -2.79
N ASP A 83 -5.36 -13.61 -3.04
CA ASP A 83 -5.92 -12.58 -3.93
C ASP A 83 -5.91 -11.15 -3.34
N THR A 84 -5.63 -10.99 -2.03
CA THR A 84 -5.65 -9.70 -1.35
C THR A 84 -4.28 -9.05 -1.24
N VAL A 85 -3.22 -9.85 -1.07
CA VAL A 85 -1.87 -9.35 -0.81
C VAL A 85 -1.25 -8.60 -1.98
N GLY A 86 -1.72 -8.87 -3.21
CA GLY A 86 -1.34 -8.07 -4.38
C GLY A 86 -1.80 -6.62 -4.29
N ILE A 87 -2.99 -6.37 -3.69
CA ILE A 87 -3.47 -5.02 -3.43
C ILE A 87 -2.56 -4.32 -2.41
N ASP A 88 -2.14 -5.03 -1.36
CA ASP A 88 -1.18 -4.49 -0.37
C ASP A 88 0.13 -4.06 -1.05
N CYS A 89 0.68 -4.91 -1.92
CA CYS A 89 1.92 -4.62 -2.65
C CYS A 89 1.82 -3.32 -3.46
N VAL A 90 0.73 -3.17 -4.23
CA VAL A 90 0.50 -1.96 -5.02
C VAL A 90 0.28 -0.75 -4.12
N ALA A 91 -0.55 -0.88 -3.09
CA ALA A 91 -0.90 0.20 -2.17
C ALA A 91 0.34 0.80 -1.49
N MET A 92 1.27 -0.04 -1.02
CA MET A 92 2.50 0.41 -0.37
C MET A 92 3.33 1.30 -1.30
N CYS A 93 3.43 0.95 -2.59
CA CYS A 93 4.19 1.72 -3.56
C CYS A 93 3.45 3.01 -4.01
N VAL A 94 2.16 2.90 -4.39
CA VAL A 94 1.44 4.04 -4.99
C VAL A 94 1.04 5.10 -3.97
N ASN A 95 0.81 4.72 -2.70
CA ASN A 95 0.52 5.67 -1.64
C ASN A 95 1.76 6.51 -1.28
N ASP A 96 2.97 5.97 -1.39
CA ASP A 96 4.19 6.73 -1.20
C ASP A 96 4.43 7.71 -2.35
N ILE A 97 4.17 7.28 -3.59
CA ILE A 97 4.29 8.15 -4.77
C ILE A 97 3.34 9.35 -4.69
N ILE A 98 2.09 9.12 -4.30
CA ILE A 98 1.12 10.21 -4.19
C ILE A 98 1.45 11.20 -3.06
N CYS A 99 2.21 10.79 -2.03
CA CYS A 99 2.70 11.71 -1.01
C CYS A 99 3.62 12.81 -1.58
N CYS A 100 4.26 12.54 -2.72
CA CYS A 100 5.03 13.53 -3.46
C CYS A 100 4.18 14.37 -4.45
N GLY A 101 2.88 14.09 -4.56
CA GLY A 101 1.98 14.71 -5.54
C GLY A 101 2.01 14.06 -6.92
N ALA A 102 2.69 12.93 -7.09
CA ALA A 102 2.85 12.27 -8.38
C ALA A 102 1.68 11.33 -8.70
N LYS A 103 1.19 11.40 -9.94
CA LYS A 103 0.21 10.46 -10.49
C LYS A 103 0.91 9.16 -10.87
N PRO A 104 0.54 7.99 -10.30
CA PRO A 104 1.05 6.70 -10.73
C PRO A 104 0.77 6.45 -12.22
N LEU A 105 1.73 5.89 -12.93
CA LEU A 105 1.66 5.59 -14.37
C LEU A 105 1.63 4.08 -14.60
N PHE A 106 2.63 3.38 -14.10
CA PHE A 106 2.76 1.94 -14.28
C PHE A 106 3.37 1.25 -13.06
N PHE A 107 3.15 -0.04 -13.01
CA PHE A 107 3.58 -0.93 -11.94
C PHE A 107 4.31 -2.15 -12.53
N LEU A 108 5.27 -2.67 -11.79
CA LEU A 108 5.95 -3.93 -12.01
C LEU A 108 5.95 -4.72 -10.71
N ASP A 109 5.71 -6.02 -10.76
CA ASP A 109 5.79 -6.91 -9.60
C ASP A 109 6.98 -7.86 -9.70
N TYR A 110 7.42 -8.36 -8.54
CA TYR A 110 8.37 -9.43 -8.41
C TYR A 110 7.84 -10.46 -7.41
N ILE A 111 7.61 -11.67 -7.89
CA ILE A 111 7.16 -12.80 -7.08
C ILE A 111 8.29 -13.83 -7.04
N ALA A 112 8.86 -14.08 -5.85
CA ALA A 112 9.83 -15.14 -5.62
C ALA A 112 9.17 -16.26 -4.82
N CYS A 113 9.12 -17.49 -5.33
CA CYS A 113 8.40 -18.59 -4.70
C CYS A 113 9.26 -19.85 -4.58
N GLY A 114 8.96 -20.69 -3.56
CA GLY A 114 9.61 -21.99 -3.43
C GLY A 114 9.20 -22.96 -4.54
N LYS A 115 7.92 -22.88 -4.95
CA LYS A 115 7.35 -23.59 -6.09
C LYS A 115 6.30 -22.75 -6.80
N ASN A 116 6.32 -22.77 -8.12
CA ASN A 116 5.33 -22.08 -8.93
C ASN A 116 4.04 -22.92 -9.00
N TYR A 117 3.02 -22.50 -8.27
CA TYR A 117 1.64 -22.98 -8.39
C TYR A 117 0.85 -21.99 -9.25
N PRO A 118 0.56 -22.31 -10.53
CA PRO A 118 0.03 -21.35 -11.50
C PRO A 118 -1.24 -20.62 -11.05
N GLU A 119 -2.15 -21.33 -10.40
CA GLU A 119 -3.39 -20.76 -9.89
C GLU A 119 -3.14 -19.77 -8.76
N ARG A 120 -2.25 -20.11 -7.81
CA ARG A 120 -1.86 -19.23 -6.70
C ARG A 120 -1.16 -17.96 -7.22
N ILE A 121 -0.24 -18.12 -8.17
CA ILE A 121 0.42 -16.96 -8.82
C ILE A 121 -0.61 -16.09 -9.52
N ALA A 122 -1.58 -16.65 -10.22
CA ALA A 122 -2.65 -15.90 -10.86
C ALA A 122 -3.54 -15.16 -9.85
N ASP A 123 -3.83 -15.74 -8.68
CA ASP A 123 -4.56 -15.09 -7.59
C ASP A 123 -3.78 -13.89 -7.03
N ILE A 124 -2.48 -14.05 -6.78
CA ILE A 124 -1.60 -12.95 -6.33
C ILE A 124 -1.65 -11.80 -7.35
N VAL A 125 -1.43 -12.10 -8.63
CA VAL A 125 -1.43 -11.10 -9.71
C VAL A 125 -2.83 -10.51 -9.92
N SER A 126 -3.91 -11.24 -9.65
CA SER A 126 -5.26 -10.68 -9.68
C SER A 126 -5.41 -9.55 -8.67
N GLY A 127 -4.83 -9.71 -7.46
CA GLY A 127 -4.75 -8.66 -6.44
C GLY A 127 -3.88 -7.49 -6.87
N VAL A 128 -2.71 -7.74 -7.49
CA VAL A 128 -1.86 -6.68 -8.07
C VAL A 128 -2.64 -5.88 -9.11
N CYS A 129 -3.34 -6.56 -10.03
CA CYS A 129 -4.17 -5.90 -11.03
C CYS A 129 -5.29 -5.07 -10.42
N GLU A 130 -5.95 -5.57 -9.36
CA GLU A 130 -6.98 -4.81 -8.66
C GLU A 130 -6.41 -3.53 -8.03
N GLY A 131 -5.24 -3.61 -7.37
CA GLY A 131 -4.54 -2.44 -6.85
C GLY A 131 -4.17 -1.44 -7.96
N CYS A 132 -3.72 -1.92 -9.11
CA CYS A 132 -3.44 -1.09 -10.28
C CYS A 132 -4.69 -0.37 -10.79
N VAL A 133 -5.84 -1.06 -10.90
CA VAL A 133 -7.12 -0.46 -11.30
C VAL A 133 -7.56 0.62 -10.31
N GLN A 134 -7.42 0.36 -9.01
CA GLN A 134 -7.77 1.32 -7.97
C GLN A 134 -6.89 2.57 -8.04
N SER A 135 -5.58 2.42 -8.27
CA SER A 135 -4.64 3.54 -8.37
C SER A 135 -4.64 4.23 -9.73
N GLY A 136 -5.14 3.58 -10.78
CA GLY A 136 -5.08 4.05 -12.17
C GLY A 136 -3.72 3.81 -12.83
N ALA A 137 -2.85 2.99 -12.24
CA ALA A 137 -1.61 2.53 -12.85
C ALA A 137 -1.86 1.32 -13.76
N ALA A 138 -0.99 1.12 -14.75
CA ALA A 138 -1.00 -0.08 -15.60
C ALA A 138 0.04 -1.10 -15.11
N LEU A 139 -0.34 -2.37 -14.98
CA LEU A 139 0.64 -3.45 -14.82
C LEU A 139 1.24 -3.76 -16.19
N ILE A 140 2.50 -3.36 -16.42
CA ILE A 140 3.15 -3.46 -17.73
C ILE A 140 4.20 -4.58 -17.82
N GLY A 141 4.46 -5.28 -16.74
CA GLY A 141 5.41 -6.38 -16.65
C GLY A 141 5.62 -6.81 -15.22
N GLY A 142 6.51 -7.76 -15.04
CA GLY A 142 6.87 -8.32 -13.75
C GLY A 142 7.75 -9.54 -13.92
N GLU A 143 8.08 -10.21 -12.82
CA GLU A 143 8.89 -11.42 -12.81
C GLU A 143 8.30 -12.41 -11.81
N THR A 144 8.25 -13.69 -12.18
CA THR A 144 7.96 -14.79 -11.27
C THR A 144 9.14 -15.76 -11.26
N ALA A 145 9.89 -15.75 -10.16
CA ALA A 145 11.07 -16.59 -9.99
C ALA A 145 10.76 -17.80 -9.11
N GLU A 146 10.85 -19.00 -9.67
CA GLU A 146 10.84 -20.24 -8.89
C GLU A 146 12.25 -20.46 -8.32
N MET A 147 12.36 -20.52 -6.99
CA MET A 147 13.62 -20.56 -6.25
C MET A 147 13.65 -21.75 -5.29
N PRO A 148 13.79 -22.98 -5.81
CA PRO A 148 13.79 -24.19 -5.01
C PRO A 148 14.95 -24.18 -4.00
N GLY A 149 14.64 -24.53 -2.74
CA GLY A 149 15.63 -24.56 -1.66
C GLY A 149 15.98 -23.19 -1.06
N PHE A 150 15.50 -22.09 -1.63
CA PHE A 150 15.65 -20.74 -1.08
C PHE A 150 14.41 -20.33 -0.25
N TYR A 151 13.22 -20.54 -0.81
CA TYR A 151 11.95 -20.41 -0.08
C TYR A 151 11.39 -21.79 0.26
N PRO A 152 10.65 -21.93 1.38
CA PRO A 152 9.80 -23.10 1.60
C PRO A 152 8.87 -23.34 0.41
N ILE A 153 8.55 -24.59 0.14
CA ILE A 153 7.83 -25.00 -1.08
C ILE A 153 6.47 -24.31 -1.27
N ASP A 154 5.79 -24.00 -0.16
CA ASP A 154 4.47 -23.37 -0.16
C ASP A 154 4.49 -21.86 0.13
N GLU A 155 5.68 -21.27 0.20
CA GLU A 155 5.86 -19.87 0.52
C GLU A 155 6.38 -19.07 -0.67
N TYR A 156 6.12 -17.76 -0.62
CA TYR A 156 6.62 -16.78 -1.60
C TYR A 156 6.88 -15.45 -0.93
N ASP A 157 7.64 -14.60 -1.62
CA ASP A 157 7.73 -13.18 -1.34
C ASP A 157 7.15 -12.39 -2.52
N LEU A 158 6.62 -11.20 -2.21
CA LEU A 158 5.98 -10.31 -3.18
C LEU A 158 6.44 -8.88 -2.94
N ALA A 159 7.07 -8.31 -3.95
CA ALA A 159 7.48 -6.92 -3.99
C ALA A 159 6.98 -6.24 -5.27
N GLY A 160 6.91 -4.92 -5.24
CA GLY A 160 6.46 -4.11 -6.35
C GLY A 160 7.33 -2.88 -6.57
N TYR A 161 7.20 -2.34 -7.75
CA TYR A 161 7.82 -1.09 -8.18
C TYR A 161 6.80 -0.26 -8.96
N CYS A 162 6.62 0.97 -8.56
CA CYS A 162 5.76 1.92 -9.25
C CYS A 162 6.55 3.13 -9.71
N THR A 163 6.19 3.65 -10.88
CA THR A 163 6.64 4.96 -11.35
C THR A 163 5.42 5.85 -11.61
N GLY A 164 5.52 7.08 -11.12
CA GLY A 164 4.57 8.14 -11.35
C GLY A 164 5.23 9.39 -11.92
N VAL A 165 4.44 10.37 -12.31
CA VAL A 165 4.88 11.66 -12.83
C VAL A 165 4.21 12.81 -12.11
N VAL A 166 4.97 13.87 -11.89
CA VAL A 166 4.49 15.15 -11.34
C VAL A 166 5.14 16.31 -12.07
N ASP A 167 4.47 17.45 -12.22
CA ASP A 167 5.14 18.68 -12.63
C ASP A 167 6.03 19.18 -11.49
N LYS A 168 7.27 19.57 -11.81
CA LYS A 168 8.25 20.05 -10.81
C LYS A 168 7.67 21.14 -9.89
N ASP A 169 6.83 22.01 -10.45
CA ASP A 169 6.28 23.15 -9.73
C ASP A 169 5.04 22.74 -8.88
N ARG A 170 4.59 21.45 -8.95
CA ARG A 170 3.50 20.84 -8.18
C ARG A 170 3.96 19.80 -7.16
N ILE A 171 5.28 19.59 -7.06
CA ILE A 171 5.81 18.69 -6.02
C ILE A 171 5.41 19.19 -4.65
N ILE A 172 4.90 18.32 -3.80
CA ILE A 172 4.58 18.64 -2.40
C ILE A 172 5.89 18.70 -1.62
N ASP A 173 6.27 19.91 -1.17
CA ASP A 173 7.61 20.17 -0.61
C ASP A 173 7.60 20.78 0.81
N ASN A 174 6.46 20.80 1.49
CA ASN A 174 6.22 21.32 2.86
C ASN A 174 6.67 22.77 3.16
N LYS A 175 7.32 23.47 2.22
CA LYS A 175 7.87 24.83 2.45
C LYS A 175 6.81 25.89 2.76
N ALA A 176 5.57 25.66 2.33
CA ALA A 176 4.44 26.57 2.57
C ALA A 176 3.70 26.26 3.88
N MET A 177 4.17 25.28 4.66
CA MET A 177 3.52 24.88 5.91
C MET A 177 3.77 25.93 6.99
N THR A 178 2.71 26.25 7.75
CA THR A 178 2.73 27.28 8.80
C THR A 178 1.96 26.79 10.03
N PRO A 179 2.27 27.32 11.24
CA PRO A 179 1.46 27.04 12.42
C PRO A 179 0.00 27.43 12.20
N GLY A 180 -0.92 26.59 12.66
CA GLY A 180 -2.36 26.70 12.45
C GLY A 180 -2.88 25.99 11.20
N ASP A 181 -2.01 25.43 10.36
CA ASP A 181 -2.43 24.51 9.31
C ASP A 181 -3.06 23.25 9.91
N VAL A 182 -4.06 22.73 9.23
CA VAL A 182 -4.90 21.62 9.74
C VAL A 182 -4.41 20.27 9.23
N ILE A 183 -4.42 19.29 10.11
CA ILE A 183 -4.08 17.90 9.76
C ILE A 183 -5.37 17.10 9.59
N ILE A 184 -5.64 16.65 8.36
CA ILE A 184 -6.78 15.83 8.00
C ILE A 184 -6.31 14.36 7.94
N ALA A 185 -7.07 13.47 8.58
CA ALA A 185 -6.88 12.02 8.50
C ALA A 185 -7.76 11.40 7.42
N LEU A 186 -7.22 10.45 6.68
CA LEU A 186 -7.97 9.49 5.89
C LEU A 186 -7.97 8.13 6.60
N PRO A 187 -9.16 7.54 6.86
CA PRO A 187 -9.26 6.28 7.59
C PRO A 187 -8.50 5.15 6.89
N SER A 188 -7.84 4.31 7.68
CA SER A 188 -7.32 3.03 7.20
C SER A 188 -8.44 1.98 7.10
N SER A 189 -8.18 0.94 6.33
CA SER A 189 -9.06 -0.24 6.22
C SER A 189 -8.81 -1.28 7.33
N GLY A 190 -7.74 -1.13 8.08
CA GLY A 190 -7.26 -2.06 9.10
C GLY A 190 -5.79 -1.84 9.41
N VAL A 191 -5.07 -2.91 9.72
CA VAL A 191 -3.63 -2.88 10.04
C VAL A 191 -2.78 -2.48 8.83
N HIS A 192 -3.34 -2.59 7.62
CA HIS A 192 -2.64 -2.44 6.35
C HIS A 192 -1.58 -3.53 6.16
N SER A 193 -0.31 -3.15 5.88
CA SER A 193 0.76 -4.11 5.61
C SER A 193 1.97 -3.94 6.55
N ASN A 194 1.81 -3.23 7.67
CA ASN A 194 2.88 -2.93 8.61
C ASN A 194 2.62 -3.47 10.01
N GLY A 195 3.70 -3.73 10.78
CA GLY A 195 3.60 -4.22 12.15
C GLY A 195 3.28 -5.71 12.27
N PHE A 196 3.24 -6.46 11.19
CA PHE A 196 2.82 -7.88 11.19
C PHE A 196 3.74 -8.83 11.94
N SER A 197 5.02 -8.52 12.11
CA SER A 197 5.89 -9.31 12.98
C SER A 197 5.42 -9.27 14.45
N LEU A 198 4.96 -8.11 14.91
CA LEU A 198 4.38 -7.96 16.25
C LEU A 198 2.99 -8.62 16.32
N VAL A 199 2.11 -8.39 15.33
CA VAL A 199 0.78 -9.01 15.23
C VAL A 199 0.87 -10.53 15.32
N ARG A 200 1.77 -11.14 14.55
CA ARG A 200 1.99 -12.60 14.54
C ARG A 200 2.40 -13.13 15.92
N LYS A 201 3.31 -12.42 16.59
CA LYS A 201 3.75 -12.77 17.94
C LYS A 201 2.62 -12.63 18.96
N VAL A 202 1.88 -11.52 18.92
CA VAL A 202 0.82 -11.19 19.88
C VAL A 202 -0.34 -12.19 19.81
N PHE A 203 -0.75 -12.57 18.61
CA PHE A 203 -1.85 -13.50 18.41
C PHE A 203 -1.40 -14.97 18.34
N ASP A 204 -0.10 -15.26 18.41
CA ASP A 204 0.44 -16.62 18.23
C ASP A 204 -0.16 -17.32 16.99
N VAL A 205 -0.11 -16.62 15.86
CA VAL A 205 -0.86 -16.99 14.64
C VAL A 205 -0.54 -18.39 14.12
N GLU A 206 0.65 -18.90 14.42
CA GLU A 206 1.11 -20.23 13.95
C GLU A 206 0.45 -21.37 14.75
N ASN A 207 -0.01 -21.11 15.98
CA ASN A 207 -0.63 -22.10 16.86
C ASN A 207 -2.11 -21.84 17.11
N ARG A 208 -2.65 -20.70 16.66
CA ARG A 208 -4.03 -20.30 16.87
C ARG A 208 -4.90 -20.57 15.65
N ASN A 209 -6.14 -20.97 15.86
CA ASN A 209 -7.13 -20.99 14.79
C ASN A 209 -7.55 -19.54 14.43
N LEU A 210 -7.15 -19.09 13.25
CA LEU A 210 -7.41 -17.73 12.77
C LEU A 210 -8.79 -17.55 12.12
N THR A 211 -9.57 -18.63 11.95
CA THR A 211 -10.88 -18.62 11.27
C THR A 211 -12.06 -18.47 12.22
N LEU A 212 -11.83 -18.51 13.53
CA LEU A 212 -12.90 -18.37 14.51
C LEU A 212 -13.43 -16.94 14.56
N PRO A 213 -14.76 -16.74 14.57
CA PRO A 213 -15.38 -15.43 14.72
C PRO A 213 -15.00 -14.76 16.04
N VAL A 214 -14.85 -13.43 16.00
CA VAL A 214 -14.54 -12.59 17.16
C VAL A 214 -15.59 -11.49 17.25
N ASP A 215 -16.30 -11.41 18.37
CA ASP A 215 -17.43 -10.47 18.55
C ASP A 215 -16.98 -9.01 18.44
N GLU A 216 -15.81 -8.68 19.00
CA GLU A 216 -15.22 -7.32 18.94
C GLU A 216 -14.88 -6.89 17.50
N LEU A 217 -14.75 -7.84 16.57
CA LEU A 217 -14.52 -7.59 15.14
C LEU A 217 -15.80 -7.64 14.30
N GLY A 218 -16.96 -7.58 14.95
CA GLY A 218 -18.25 -7.67 14.27
C GLY A 218 -18.52 -9.05 13.68
N GLY A 219 -18.01 -10.10 14.30
CA GLY A 219 -18.16 -11.49 13.87
C GLY A 219 -17.15 -11.95 12.80
N LYS A 220 -16.26 -11.07 12.31
CA LYS A 220 -15.14 -11.48 11.48
C LYS A 220 -14.10 -12.22 12.32
N SER A 221 -13.37 -13.11 11.69
CA SER A 221 -12.22 -13.75 12.31
C SER A 221 -10.99 -12.82 12.34
N ILE A 222 -9.98 -13.18 13.17
CA ILE A 222 -8.70 -12.49 13.18
C ILE A 222 -8.03 -12.58 11.80
N GLY A 223 -8.02 -13.76 11.17
CA GLY A 223 -7.41 -13.96 9.86
C GLY A 223 -8.04 -13.09 8.77
N GLU A 224 -9.38 -13.07 8.68
CA GLU A 224 -10.10 -12.20 7.73
C GLU A 224 -9.81 -10.72 7.96
N THR A 225 -9.78 -10.29 9.22
CA THR A 225 -9.51 -8.88 9.57
C THR A 225 -8.08 -8.48 9.22
N LEU A 226 -7.11 -9.35 9.50
CA LEU A 226 -5.69 -9.10 9.20
C LEU A 226 -5.40 -9.13 7.70
N LEU A 227 -6.15 -9.89 6.89
CA LEU A 227 -6.03 -9.93 5.44
C LEU A 227 -6.79 -8.80 4.73
N THR A 228 -7.50 -7.94 5.45
CA THR A 228 -8.08 -6.74 4.82
C THR A 228 -6.98 -5.97 4.10
N PRO A 229 -7.14 -5.69 2.78
CA PRO A 229 -6.09 -5.03 2.00
C PRO A 229 -5.81 -3.61 2.49
N THR A 230 -4.59 -3.17 2.30
CA THR A 230 -4.18 -1.78 2.44
C THR A 230 -5.01 -0.89 1.51
N LYS A 231 -5.55 0.19 2.04
CA LYS A 231 -6.37 1.13 1.28
C LYS A 231 -5.49 1.97 0.34
N ILE A 232 -5.97 2.19 -0.88
CA ILE A 232 -5.31 3.02 -1.90
C ILE A 232 -5.96 4.40 -1.93
N TYR A 233 -5.16 5.45 -1.69
CA TYR A 233 -5.62 6.84 -1.56
C TYR A 233 -5.39 7.69 -2.81
N VAL A 234 -4.88 7.11 -3.89
CA VAL A 234 -4.43 7.84 -5.08
C VAL A 234 -5.52 8.72 -5.69
N LYS A 235 -6.69 8.15 -6.02
CA LYS A 235 -7.76 8.90 -6.70
C LYS A 235 -8.32 10.05 -5.87
N PRO A 236 -8.68 9.88 -4.58
CA PRO A 236 -9.16 10.98 -3.75
C PRO A 236 -8.10 12.07 -3.54
N VAL A 237 -6.83 11.68 -3.39
CA VAL A 237 -5.75 12.67 -3.23
C VAL A 237 -5.49 13.43 -4.52
N LEU A 238 -5.49 12.79 -5.69
CA LEU A 238 -5.38 13.48 -6.98
C LEU A 238 -6.52 14.49 -7.18
N ALA A 239 -7.76 14.12 -6.85
CA ALA A 239 -8.90 15.02 -6.93
C ALA A 239 -8.75 16.25 -5.99
N LEU A 240 -8.14 16.05 -4.82
CA LEU A 240 -7.82 17.14 -3.90
C LEU A 240 -6.75 18.07 -4.49
N LEU A 241 -5.67 17.49 -5.02
CA LEU A 241 -4.53 18.25 -5.58
C LEU A 241 -4.89 19.11 -6.81
N GLU A 242 -6.00 18.80 -7.49
CA GLU A 242 -6.50 19.63 -8.58
C GLU A 242 -7.07 20.98 -8.12
N LYS A 243 -7.50 21.08 -6.86
CA LYS A 243 -8.25 22.25 -6.34
C LYS A 243 -7.60 22.90 -5.13
N ILE A 244 -6.95 22.14 -4.29
CA ILE A 244 -6.38 22.59 -3.02
C ILE A 244 -4.87 22.51 -3.05
N LYS A 245 -4.22 23.55 -2.53
CA LYS A 245 -2.78 23.55 -2.28
C LYS A 245 -2.48 22.74 -1.01
N VAL A 246 -2.21 21.45 -1.20
CA VAL A 246 -1.76 20.58 -0.12
C VAL A 246 -0.32 20.94 0.26
N LYS A 247 -0.05 21.02 1.57
CA LYS A 247 1.25 21.42 2.12
C LYS A 247 2.11 20.26 2.61
N GLY A 248 1.51 19.08 2.82
CA GLY A 248 2.20 17.86 3.22
C GLY A 248 1.25 16.68 3.21
N ILE A 249 1.77 15.50 2.89
CA ILE A 249 1.05 14.23 2.94
C ILE A 249 1.98 13.21 3.59
N SER A 250 1.43 12.37 4.48
CA SER A 250 2.17 11.25 5.06
C SER A 250 1.35 9.97 4.94
N HIS A 251 1.92 8.95 4.32
CA HIS A 251 1.42 7.58 4.36
C HIS A 251 1.83 6.95 5.69
N ILE A 252 0.87 6.50 6.50
CA ILE A 252 1.14 5.98 7.84
C ILE A 252 1.43 4.48 7.74
N THR A 253 2.71 4.16 7.75
CA THR A 253 3.28 2.80 7.58
C THR A 253 3.99 2.34 8.85
N GLY A 254 5.04 1.52 8.74
CA GLY A 254 5.88 1.12 9.86
C GLY A 254 6.47 2.33 10.60
N GLY A 255 6.51 2.27 11.93
CA GLY A 255 6.86 3.41 12.78
C GLY A 255 5.66 4.32 13.12
N GLY A 256 4.45 4.03 12.58
CA GLY A 256 3.21 4.68 12.96
C GLY A 256 3.23 6.20 12.80
N PHE A 257 2.55 6.90 13.70
CA PHE A 257 2.45 8.36 13.68
C PHE A 257 3.80 9.03 13.92
N TYR A 258 4.59 8.50 14.85
CA TYR A 258 5.84 9.11 15.30
C TYR A 258 6.92 9.17 14.23
N GLU A 259 6.94 8.20 13.31
CA GLU A 259 7.93 8.14 12.24
C GLU A 259 7.43 8.78 10.94
N ASN A 260 6.11 8.65 10.63
CA ASN A 260 5.62 9.02 9.30
C ASN A 260 5.12 10.45 9.22
N ILE A 261 4.35 10.96 10.20
CA ILE A 261 3.85 12.35 10.16
C ILE A 261 5.00 13.37 10.10
N PRO A 262 6.08 13.23 10.89
CA PRO A 262 7.21 14.14 10.84
C PRO A 262 7.91 14.27 9.49
N ARG A 263 7.87 13.22 8.64
CA ARG A 263 8.53 13.24 7.31
C ARG A 263 7.99 14.33 6.40
N SER A 264 6.72 14.69 6.55
CA SER A 264 6.08 15.75 5.75
C SER A 264 6.15 17.13 6.38
N ILE A 265 6.76 17.29 7.57
CA ILE A 265 6.77 18.53 8.35
C ILE A 265 8.19 19.14 8.36
N PRO A 266 8.34 20.47 8.12
CA PRO A 266 9.63 21.15 8.20
C PRO A 266 10.26 21.05 9.61
N ASP A 267 11.59 21.18 9.67
CA ASP A 267 12.33 21.02 10.94
C ASP A 267 11.93 21.99 12.05
N SER A 268 11.44 23.16 11.69
CA SER A 268 11.02 24.21 12.63
C SER A 268 9.60 24.06 13.16
N LEU A 269 8.86 23.06 12.69
CA LEU A 269 7.46 22.83 13.03
C LEU A 269 7.24 21.43 13.60
N GLY A 270 6.10 21.26 14.29
CA GLY A 270 5.62 19.98 14.79
C GLY A 270 4.13 19.78 14.54
N ALA A 271 3.67 18.55 14.67
CA ALA A 271 2.26 18.18 14.65
C ALA A 271 1.73 18.05 16.08
N LYS A 272 0.61 18.68 16.37
CA LYS A 272 -0.17 18.45 17.58
C LYS A 272 -1.42 17.69 17.22
N ILE A 273 -1.49 16.42 17.65
CA ILE A 273 -2.58 15.50 17.36
C ILE A 273 -3.51 15.42 18.57
N ASP A 274 -4.80 15.67 18.35
CA ASP A 274 -5.85 15.40 19.33
C ASP A 274 -6.12 13.89 19.36
N ARG A 275 -5.67 13.23 20.44
CA ARG A 275 -5.86 11.79 20.64
C ARG A 275 -7.33 11.39 20.59
N SER A 276 -8.22 12.24 21.11
CA SER A 276 -9.65 11.94 21.15
C SER A 276 -10.33 11.98 19.77
N ALA A 277 -9.73 12.70 18.82
CA ALA A 277 -10.20 12.76 17.44
C ALA A 277 -9.82 11.52 16.62
N VAL A 278 -8.77 10.78 17.03
CA VAL A 278 -8.31 9.60 16.28
C VAL A 278 -9.29 8.44 16.43
N LYS A 279 -9.89 8.00 15.33
CA LYS A 279 -10.87 6.90 15.28
C LYS A 279 -10.14 5.56 15.19
N VAL A 280 -9.77 5.03 16.35
CA VAL A 280 -9.07 3.73 16.45
C VAL A 280 -10.00 2.59 16.05
N LEU A 281 -9.52 1.67 15.20
CA LEU A 281 -10.29 0.49 14.80
C LEU A 281 -10.19 -0.63 15.85
N PRO A 282 -11.24 -1.45 16.05
CA PRO A 282 -11.28 -2.48 17.09
C PRO A 282 -10.11 -3.47 17.08
N ILE A 283 -9.53 -3.72 15.92
CA ILE A 283 -8.37 -4.63 15.81
C ILE A 283 -7.16 -4.12 16.60
N PHE A 284 -6.96 -2.80 16.69
CA PHE A 284 -5.84 -2.22 17.44
C PHE A 284 -6.02 -2.38 18.95
N ASP A 285 -7.26 -2.25 19.44
CA ASP A 285 -7.58 -2.49 20.84
C ASP A 285 -7.33 -3.97 21.21
N LEU A 286 -7.68 -4.90 20.32
CA LEU A 286 -7.37 -6.32 20.50
C LEU A 286 -5.88 -6.60 20.51
N ILE A 287 -5.09 -5.99 19.61
CA ILE A 287 -3.64 -6.12 19.58
C ILE A 287 -3.03 -5.58 20.88
N ALA A 288 -3.43 -4.38 21.30
CA ALA A 288 -2.93 -3.75 22.51
C ALA A 288 -3.21 -4.61 23.75
N LYS A 289 -4.46 -5.10 23.89
CA LYS A 289 -4.89 -5.95 25.00
C LYS A 289 -4.16 -7.30 25.02
N ALA A 290 -4.11 -7.98 23.89
CA ALA A 290 -3.49 -9.30 23.78
C ALA A 290 -1.97 -9.25 24.01
N GLY A 291 -1.31 -8.19 23.51
CA GLY A 291 0.13 -7.98 23.65
C GLY A 291 0.54 -7.23 24.93
N ASN A 292 -0.41 -6.74 25.74
CA ASN A 292 -0.16 -5.82 26.84
C ASN A 292 0.75 -4.65 26.42
N ILE A 293 0.41 -4.03 25.27
CA ILE A 293 1.21 -2.98 24.64
C ILE A 293 0.66 -1.62 25.07
N CYS A 294 1.52 -0.72 25.52
CA CYS A 294 1.13 0.62 25.90
C CYS A 294 0.73 1.45 24.66
N GLU A 295 -0.10 2.47 24.88
CA GLU A 295 -0.64 3.30 23.78
C GLU A 295 0.46 3.95 22.94
N ARG A 296 1.51 4.45 23.57
CA ARG A 296 2.65 5.05 22.85
C ARG A 296 3.28 4.07 21.86
N ASP A 297 3.49 2.84 22.26
CA ASP A 297 4.08 1.82 21.39
C ASP A 297 3.12 1.41 20.27
N MET A 298 1.81 1.42 20.54
CA MET A 298 0.78 1.21 19.52
C MET A 298 0.86 2.30 18.45
N PHE A 299 0.90 3.59 18.82
CA PHE A 299 1.05 4.71 17.89
C PHE A 299 2.42 4.78 17.20
N ASN A 300 3.44 4.15 17.79
CA ASN A 300 4.77 4.03 17.18
C ASN A 300 4.94 2.83 16.25
N THR A 301 3.97 1.90 16.23
CA THR A 301 4.06 0.69 15.43
C THR A 301 3.01 0.67 14.32
N PHE A 302 1.79 1.14 14.60
CA PHE A 302 0.61 0.97 13.77
C PHE A 302 0.01 2.29 13.32
N ASN A 303 -0.83 2.21 12.28
CA ASN A 303 -1.57 3.35 11.75
C ASN A 303 -2.76 3.80 12.63
N MET A 304 -3.15 3.03 13.63
CA MET A 304 -4.20 3.31 14.62
C MET A 304 -5.55 3.76 14.01
N GLY A 305 -5.84 3.35 12.77
CA GLY A 305 -7.07 3.74 12.06
C GLY A 305 -6.90 4.92 11.10
N VAL A 306 -5.71 5.48 10.98
CA VAL A 306 -5.36 6.56 10.03
C VAL A 306 -4.32 6.05 9.05
N GLY A 307 -4.71 5.81 7.81
CA GLY A 307 -3.78 5.31 6.80
C GLY A 307 -3.00 6.40 6.10
N MET A 308 -3.55 7.62 6.03
CA MET A 308 -2.88 8.79 5.44
C MET A 308 -3.25 10.06 6.18
N SER A 309 -2.31 10.97 6.37
CA SER A 309 -2.56 12.33 6.87
C SER A 309 -2.22 13.37 5.80
N ILE A 310 -3.01 14.44 5.74
CA ILE A 310 -2.89 15.51 4.76
C ILE A 310 -2.90 16.85 5.49
N VAL A 311 -1.95 17.73 5.17
CA VAL A 311 -1.86 19.07 5.74
C VAL A 311 -2.32 20.10 4.72
N VAL A 312 -3.31 20.91 5.12
CA VAL A 312 -3.85 22.00 4.32
C VAL A 312 -3.93 23.28 5.16
N SER A 313 -4.11 24.44 4.51
CA SER A 313 -4.38 25.68 5.25
C SER A 313 -5.71 25.55 6.01
N LYS A 314 -5.85 26.30 7.11
CA LYS A 314 -7.10 26.33 7.87
C LYS A 314 -8.28 26.81 7.02
N ASP A 315 -8.04 27.75 6.11
CA ASP A 315 -9.07 28.31 5.24
C ASP A 315 -9.56 27.29 4.19
N ASP A 316 -8.70 26.36 3.78
CA ASP A 316 -9.02 25.32 2.78
C ASP A 316 -9.61 24.05 3.42
N ALA A 317 -9.64 23.93 4.75
CA ALA A 317 -9.95 22.67 5.44
C ALA A 317 -11.35 22.13 5.10
N ASP A 318 -12.38 22.99 5.12
CA ASP A 318 -13.77 22.58 4.84
C ASP A 318 -13.94 22.15 3.39
N GLU A 319 -13.32 22.86 2.45
CA GLU A 319 -13.34 22.49 1.03
C GLU A 319 -12.59 21.17 0.80
N ALA A 320 -11.43 20.98 1.42
CA ALA A 320 -10.66 19.74 1.35
C ALA A 320 -11.46 18.54 1.87
N LEU A 321 -12.13 18.67 3.03
CA LEU A 321 -13.02 17.64 3.57
C LEU A 321 -14.17 17.31 2.60
N SER A 322 -14.76 18.34 1.95
CA SER A 322 -15.85 18.16 0.99
C SER A 322 -15.40 17.40 -0.26
N ILE A 323 -14.23 17.75 -0.82
CA ILE A 323 -13.65 17.07 -2.00
C ILE A 323 -13.36 15.61 -1.69
N LEU A 324 -12.69 15.35 -0.57
CA LEU A 324 -12.35 13.98 -0.15
C LEU A 324 -13.60 13.12 0.08
N LYS A 325 -14.65 13.68 0.72
CA LYS A 325 -15.95 13.01 0.88
C LYS A 325 -16.61 12.68 -0.46
N SER A 326 -16.59 13.63 -1.38
CA SER A 326 -17.16 13.43 -2.73
C SER A 326 -16.41 12.37 -3.53
N SER A 327 -15.16 12.10 -3.16
CA SER A 327 -14.31 11.07 -3.74
C SER A 327 -14.43 9.70 -3.03
N GLY A 328 -15.38 9.58 -2.08
CA GLY A 328 -15.67 8.31 -1.38
C GLY A 328 -14.89 8.08 -0.09
N GLU A 329 -14.16 9.10 0.41
CA GLU A 329 -13.46 9.05 1.68
C GLU A 329 -14.33 9.49 2.86
N GLU A 330 -13.90 9.15 4.06
CA GLU A 330 -14.48 9.64 5.33
C GLU A 330 -13.45 10.48 6.08
N PRO A 331 -13.00 11.61 5.52
CA PRO A 331 -11.95 12.42 6.11
C PRO A 331 -12.43 13.11 7.39
N TYR A 332 -11.51 13.34 8.32
CA TYR A 332 -11.76 14.11 9.53
C TYR A 332 -10.48 14.78 10.04
N ILE A 333 -10.63 15.86 10.81
CA ILE A 333 -9.50 16.58 11.37
C ILE A 333 -9.00 15.85 12.61
N ILE A 334 -7.67 15.70 12.73
CA ILE A 334 -7.01 15.04 13.87
C ILE A 334 -6.04 15.95 14.61
N GLY A 335 -5.80 17.17 14.12
CA GLY A 335 -4.85 18.07 14.77
C GLY A 335 -4.45 19.23 13.90
N GLU A 336 -3.38 19.90 14.32
CA GLU A 336 -2.85 21.08 13.69
C GLU A 336 -1.31 21.13 13.70
N ILE A 337 -0.75 21.93 12.83
CA ILE A 337 0.68 22.23 12.81
C ILE A 337 0.95 23.35 13.85
N VAL A 338 2.00 23.18 14.63
CA VAL A 338 2.40 24.10 15.69
C VAL A 338 3.87 24.48 15.58
N SER A 339 4.23 25.62 16.17
CA SER A 339 5.64 25.97 16.42
C SER A 339 6.14 25.13 17.58
N SER A 340 6.88 24.08 17.30
CA SER A 340 7.40 23.18 18.32
C SER A 340 8.73 22.58 17.89
N ALA A 341 9.63 22.36 18.86
CA ALA A 341 10.84 21.58 18.67
C ALA A 341 10.53 20.06 18.64
N GLU A 342 9.44 19.65 19.28
CA GLU A 342 8.93 18.28 19.20
C GLU A 342 8.19 18.11 17.88
N LYS A 343 8.60 17.09 17.11
CA LYS A 343 8.04 16.84 15.79
C LYS A 343 6.59 16.35 15.83
N ILE A 344 6.19 15.69 16.91
CA ILE A 344 4.83 15.20 17.11
C ILE A 344 4.49 15.11 18.59
N GLU A 345 3.35 15.67 18.95
CA GLU A 345 2.71 15.56 20.25
C GLU A 345 1.32 14.93 20.05
N ILE A 346 1.01 13.88 20.80
CA ILE A 346 -0.32 13.25 20.85
C ILE A 346 -0.88 13.50 22.25
N CYS A 347 -1.95 14.31 22.39
CA CYS A 347 -2.47 14.80 23.66
C CYS A 347 -4.01 14.64 23.77
#